data_bcbe711ef9c1e7ac348221c589e5f031
#
_entry.id   bcbe711ef9c1e7ac348221c589e5f031
#
_cell.length_a   1.000
_cell.length_b   1.000
_cell.length_c   1.000
_cell.angle_alpha   90.00
_cell.angle_beta   90.00
_cell.angle_gamma   90.00
#
_symmetry.space_group_name_H-M   'P 1'
#
loop_
_entity.id
_entity.type
_entity.pdbx_description
1 polymer ?
#
loop_
_entity_poly.entity_id
_entity_poly.type
_entity_poly.pdbx_seq_one_letter_code
_entity_poly.pdbx_strand_id
1 'polypeptide(L)'
;MIDMKQRERRIYRVTLAGSVTNVVLLVFKFVCGILGGSAAMIADAVHSLSDFLTDVVVLVFVRLSSKPEDKDHAYGHGKYETLATSLVGLSLLVVGVMIMYQGARDIVLAMLGHPLKSPGMIALAAAIVSILLKEWTYRFTMSVGRSCQSQAVIANAWHHRSDALSSVGTALGIGGAILFGTEWAVLDPDRKSVV
;
A
#
# COMPACT_ATOMS: atom_id res chain seq x y z
N MET A 1 13.59 15.34 25.44
CA MET A 1 12.49 14.34 25.54
C MET A 1 11.26 14.97 24.92
N ILE A 2 10.63 14.33 23.91
CA ILE A 2 9.45 14.89 23.25
C ILE A 2 8.26 14.68 24.23
N ASP A 3 7.51 15.75 24.50
CA ASP A 3 6.30 15.67 25.31
C ASP A 3 5.29 14.69 24.66
N MET A 4 4.61 13.86 25.47
CA MET A 4 3.66 12.84 25.00
C MET A 4 2.60 13.42 24.08
N LYS A 5 2.06 14.61 24.41
CA LYS A 5 1.09 15.30 23.56
C LYS A 5 1.67 15.74 22.20
N GLN A 6 2.95 16.16 22.21
CA GLN A 6 3.63 16.53 20.96
C GLN A 6 3.94 15.29 20.11
N ARG A 7 4.31 14.16 20.74
CA ARG A 7 4.52 12.87 20.09
C ARG A 7 3.24 12.41 19.38
N GLU A 8 2.13 12.36 20.10
CA GLU A 8 0.82 11.98 19.56
C GLU A 8 0.40 12.87 18.39
N ARG A 9 0.52 14.19 18.53
CA ARG A 9 0.18 15.13 17.45
C ARG A 9 1.03 14.93 16.17
N ARG A 10 2.31 14.63 16.33
CA ARG A 10 3.19 14.37 15.16
C ARG A 10 2.80 13.07 14.47
N ILE A 11 2.58 12.00 15.22
CA ILE A 11 2.13 10.71 14.71
C ILE A 11 0.79 10.89 13.99
N TYR A 12 -0.18 11.54 14.64
CA TYR A 12 -1.49 11.78 14.05
C TYR A 12 -1.41 12.54 12.72
N ARG A 13 -0.62 13.60 12.65
CA ARG A 13 -0.45 14.39 11.42
C ARG A 13 0.16 13.58 10.27
N VAL A 14 1.21 12.80 10.55
CA VAL A 14 1.88 12.03 9.49
C VAL A 14 1.01 10.88 9.01
N THR A 15 0.31 10.19 9.91
CA THR A 15 -0.60 9.11 9.52
C THR A 15 -1.81 9.66 8.78
N LEU A 16 -2.37 10.80 9.22
CA LEU A 16 -3.44 11.47 8.48
C LEU A 16 -3.00 11.91 7.08
N ALA A 17 -1.78 12.42 6.92
CA ALA A 17 -1.24 12.75 5.60
C ALA A 17 -1.10 11.50 4.73
N GLY A 18 -0.66 10.37 5.28
CA GLY A 18 -0.64 9.07 4.60
C GLY A 18 -2.03 8.62 4.18
N SER A 19 -3.01 8.68 5.09
CA SER A 19 -4.41 8.35 4.81
C SER A 19 -5.01 9.22 3.70
N VAL A 20 -4.75 10.52 3.73
CA VAL A 20 -5.19 11.44 2.65
C VAL A 20 -4.55 11.04 1.31
N THR A 21 -3.25 10.71 1.29
CA THR A 21 -2.58 10.24 0.08
C THR A 21 -3.20 8.95 -0.43
N ASN A 22 -3.52 7.99 0.46
CA ASN A 22 -4.18 6.73 0.09
C ASN A 22 -5.58 6.97 -0.48
N VAL A 23 -6.37 7.88 0.10
CA VAL A 23 -7.70 8.26 -0.45
C VAL A 23 -7.57 8.93 -1.81
N VAL A 24 -6.61 9.84 -2.00
CA VAL A 24 -6.36 10.49 -3.29
C VAL A 24 -5.97 9.44 -4.35
N LEU A 25 -5.07 8.52 -4.00
CA LEU A 25 -4.68 7.42 -4.89
C LEU A 25 -5.84 6.47 -5.20
N LEU A 26 -6.67 6.14 -4.21
CA LEU A 26 -7.87 5.33 -4.37
C LEU A 26 -8.81 5.95 -5.41
N VAL A 27 -9.16 7.24 -5.24
CA VAL A 27 -10.06 7.95 -6.15
C VAL A 27 -9.43 8.05 -7.54
N PHE A 28 -8.16 8.41 -7.63
CA PHE A 28 -7.42 8.52 -8.89
C PHE A 28 -7.42 7.20 -9.66
N LYS A 29 -7.06 6.09 -9.01
CA LYS A 29 -7.04 4.75 -9.62
C LYS A 29 -8.45 4.31 -10.04
N PHE A 30 -9.45 4.59 -9.20
CA PHE A 30 -10.84 4.24 -9.51
C PHE A 30 -11.35 4.98 -10.75
N VAL A 31 -11.11 6.29 -10.82
CA VAL A 31 -11.48 7.11 -11.99
C VAL A 31 -10.74 6.64 -13.25
N CYS A 32 -9.42 6.46 -13.17
CA CYS A 32 -8.63 5.97 -14.31
C CYS A 32 -9.03 4.56 -14.72
N GLY A 33 -9.42 3.69 -13.77
CA GLY A 33 -9.90 2.34 -14.03
C GLY A 33 -11.23 2.33 -14.80
N ILE A 34 -12.17 3.18 -14.41
CA ILE A 34 -13.47 3.32 -15.09
C ILE A 34 -13.27 3.93 -16.48
N LEU A 35 -12.58 5.08 -16.58
CA LEU A 35 -12.38 5.78 -17.85
C LEU A 35 -11.51 4.98 -18.84
N GLY A 36 -10.54 4.23 -18.32
CA GLY A 36 -9.67 3.35 -19.12
C GLY A 36 -10.23 1.96 -19.37
N GLY A 37 -11.40 1.61 -18.82
CA GLY A 37 -11.99 0.28 -18.93
C GLY A 37 -11.11 -0.84 -18.35
N SER A 38 -10.25 -0.53 -17.36
CA SER A 38 -9.27 -1.45 -16.80
C SER A 38 -9.75 -2.06 -15.50
N ALA A 39 -10.15 -3.34 -15.54
CA ALA A 39 -10.53 -4.08 -14.34
C ALA A 39 -9.37 -4.21 -13.33
N ALA A 40 -8.13 -4.30 -13.82
CA ALA A 40 -6.92 -4.35 -12.99
C ALA A 40 -6.74 -3.07 -12.18
N MET A 41 -6.93 -1.91 -12.80
CA MET A 41 -6.83 -0.63 -12.11
C MET A 41 -7.93 -0.45 -11.06
N ILE A 42 -9.13 -1.01 -11.31
CA ILE A 42 -10.19 -1.05 -10.31
C ILE A 42 -9.81 -1.98 -9.14
N ALA A 43 -9.22 -3.15 -9.43
CA ALA A 43 -8.73 -4.06 -8.40
C ALA A 43 -7.60 -3.42 -7.56
N ASP A 44 -6.69 -2.68 -8.20
CA ASP A 44 -5.63 -1.92 -7.52
C ASP A 44 -6.21 -0.75 -6.68
N ALA A 45 -7.31 -0.14 -7.11
CA ALA A 45 -8.05 0.82 -6.29
C ALA A 45 -8.66 0.17 -5.03
N VAL A 46 -9.25 -1.02 -5.15
CA VAL A 46 -9.76 -1.78 -4.00
C VAL A 46 -8.63 -2.14 -3.02
N HIS A 47 -7.43 -2.48 -3.55
CA HIS A 47 -6.25 -2.68 -2.70
C HIS A 47 -5.88 -1.41 -1.92
N SER A 48 -5.91 -0.24 -2.56
CA SER A 48 -5.66 1.04 -1.90
C SER A 48 -6.69 1.38 -0.79
N LEU A 49 -7.89 0.80 -0.83
CA LEU A 49 -8.85 0.87 0.27
C LEU A 49 -8.34 0.10 1.51
N SER A 50 -7.73 -1.06 1.32
CA SER A 50 -7.11 -1.83 2.41
C SER A 50 -5.96 -1.05 3.08
N ASP A 51 -5.17 -0.30 2.29
CA ASP A 51 -4.10 0.56 2.81
C ASP A 51 -4.67 1.66 3.72
N PHE A 52 -5.76 2.28 3.31
CA PHE A 52 -6.47 3.26 4.13
C PHE A 52 -6.97 2.67 5.45
N LEU A 53 -7.50 1.45 5.44
CA LEU A 53 -7.93 0.75 6.66
C LEU A 53 -6.75 0.52 7.62
N THR A 54 -5.58 0.19 7.10
CA THR A 54 -4.35 0.03 7.90
C THR A 54 -3.95 1.34 8.57
N ASP A 55 -4.01 2.47 7.87
CA ASP A 55 -3.76 3.80 8.44
C ASP A 55 -4.74 4.11 9.58
N VAL A 56 -6.03 3.80 9.41
CA VAL A 56 -7.06 3.97 10.44
C VAL A 56 -6.73 3.15 11.68
N VAL A 57 -6.30 1.90 11.51
CA VAL A 57 -5.85 1.04 12.62
C VAL A 57 -4.72 1.72 13.40
N VAL A 58 -3.68 2.20 12.71
CA VAL A 58 -2.55 2.91 13.35
C VAL A 58 -3.04 4.13 14.12
N LEU A 59 -3.90 4.97 13.53
CA LEU A 59 -4.45 6.16 14.19
C LEU A 59 -5.22 5.83 15.47
N VAL A 60 -6.09 4.84 15.42
CA VAL A 60 -6.92 4.42 16.55
C VAL A 60 -6.05 3.87 17.68
N PHE A 61 -5.16 2.94 17.38
CA PHE A 61 -4.37 2.26 18.39
C PHE A 61 -3.27 3.15 19.00
N VAL A 62 -2.65 4.04 18.22
CA VAL A 62 -1.70 5.03 18.76
C VAL A 62 -2.42 6.01 19.69
N ARG A 63 -3.65 6.42 19.35
CA ARG A 63 -4.45 7.27 20.24
C ARG A 63 -4.83 6.54 21.53
N LEU A 64 -5.20 5.26 21.43
CA LEU A 64 -5.49 4.43 22.62
C LEU A 64 -4.24 4.25 23.49
N SER A 65 -3.07 4.00 22.88
CA SER A 65 -1.82 3.79 23.61
C SER A 65 -1.35 5.04 24.38
N SER A 66 -1.78 6.22 23.94
CA SER A 66 -1.44 7.51 24.58
C SER A 66 -2.29 7.83 25.81
N LYS A 67 -3.30 7.00 26.14
CA LYS A 67 -4.12 7.19 27.35
C LYS A 67 -3.32 6.84 28.61
N PRO A 68 -3.47 7.63 29.69
CA PRO A 68 -2.86 7.32 30.98
C PRO A 68 -3.44 6.04 31.58
N GLU A 69 -2.84 5.60 32.67
CA GLU A 69 -3.34 4.51 33.51
C GLU A 69 -4.76 4.78 34.00
N ASP A 70 -5.59 3.75 34.02
CA ASP A 70 -6.93 3.76 34.55
C ASP A 70 -7.17 2.53 35.45
N LYS A 71 -8.39 2.41 36.02
CA LYS A 71 -8.72 1.33 36.96
C LYS A 71 -8.56 -0.07 36.34
N ASP A 72 -8.79 -0.21 35.04
CA ASP A 72 -8.78 -1.48 34.34
C ASP A 72 -7.37 -1.77 33.75
N HIS A 73 -6.55 -0.74 33.58
CA HIS A 73 -5.22 -0.81 32.97
C HIS A 73 -4.17 -0.13 33.87
N ALA A 74 -3.83 -0.80 34.97
CA ALA A 74 -2.87 -0.30 35.96
C ALA A 74 -1.44 -0.04 35.40
N TYR A 75 -1.07 -0.64 34.27
CA TYR A 75 0.20 -0.45 33.58
C TYR A 75 0.10 0.49 32.36
N GLY A 76 -1.03 1.21 32.24
CA GLY A 76 -1.29 2.07 31.11
C GLY A 76 -1.64 1.32 29.82
N HIS A 77 -1.78 2.09 28.74
CA HIS A 77 -2.29 1.61 27.45
C HIS A 77 -1.18 1.39 26.40
N GLY A 78 0.10 1.45 26.76
CA GLY A 78 1.22 1.36 25.83
C GLY A 78 1.24 0.11 24.93
N LYS A 79 0.69 -1.02 25.41
CA LYS A 79 0.61 -2.27 24.64
C LYS A 79 -0.28 -2.17 23.38
N TYR A 80 -1.17 -1.19 23.30
CA TYR A 80 -1.98 -0.96 22.09
C TYR A 80 -1.12 -0.56 20.88
N GLU A 81 0.02 0.12 21.09
CA GLU A 81 0.94 0.41 19.99
C GLU A 81 1.62 -0.86 19.46
N THR A 82 1.95 -1.81 20.35
CA THR A 82 2.46 -3.14 19.96
C THR A 82 1.40 -3.92 19.17
N LEU A 83 0.15 -3.86 19.59
CA LEU A 83 -0.96 -4.50 18.88
C LEU A 83 -1.14 -3.91 17.47
N ALA A 84 -1.09 -2.57 17.34
CA ALA A 84 -1.11 -1.92 16.03
C ALA A 84 0.04 -2.40 15.14
N THR A 85 1.27 -2.45 15.66
CA THR A 85 2.44 -2.96 14.95
C THR A 85 2.23 -4.39 14.46
N SER A 86 1.69 -5.25 15.32
CA SER A 86 1.41 -6.66 14.97
C SER A 86 0.34 -6.79 13.88
N LEU A 87 -0.72 -5.99 13.94
CA LEU A 87 -1.79 -5.97 12.93
C LEU A 87 -1.27 -5.48 11.57
N VAL A 88 -0.45 -4.42 11.56
CA VAL A 88 0.19 -3.92 10.32
C VAL A 88 1.15 -4.97 9.76
N GLY A 89 1.97 -5.60 10.61
CA GLY A 89 2.88 -6.67 10.20
C GLY A 89 2.14 -7.88 9.62
N LEU A 90 1.01 -8.27 10.23
CA LEU A 90 0.17 -9.35 9.73
C LEU A 90 -0.47 -8.99 8.38
N SER A 91 -0.95 -7.76 8.21
CA SER A 91 -1.49 -7.30 6.93
C SER A 91 -0.44 -7.34 5.82
N LEU A 92 0.80 -6.92 6.11
CA LEU A 92 1.93 -7.03 5.17
C LEU A 92 2.23 -8.47 4.77
N LEU A 93 2.19 -9.39 5.73
CA LEU A 93 2.39 -10.81 5.46
C LEU A 93 1.30 -11.36 4.53
N VAL A 94 0.03 -11.07 4.83
CA VAL A 94 -1.11 -11.51 4.01
C VAL A 94 -1.02 -10.95 2.60
N VAL A 95 -0.76 -9.65 2.46
CA VAL A 95 -0.60 -8.99 1.15
C VAL A 95 0.57 -9.60 0.38
N GLY A 96 1.72 -9.81 1.02
CA GLY A 96 2.89 -10.44 0.41
C GLY A 96 2.58 -11.85 -0.13
N VAL A 97 1.89 -12.68 0.66
CA VAL A 97 1.45 -14.01 0.22
C VAL A 97 0.47 -13.93 -0.95
N MET A 98 -0.49 -13.01 -0.92
CA MET A 98 -1.45 -12.80 -2.01
C MET A 98 -0.76 -12.39 -3.31
N ILE A 99 0.19 -11.44 -3.26
CA ILE A 99 0.97 -11.01 -4.43
C ILE A 99 1.76 -12.19 -5.01
N MET A 100 2.42 -12.97 -4.15
CA MET A 100 3.19 -14.14 -4.58
C MET A 100 2.28 -15.20 -5.23
N TYR A 101 1.11 -15.47 -4.65
CA TYR A 101 0.13 -16.40 -5.22
C TYR A 101 -0.41 -15.92 -6.57
N GLN A 102 -0.78 -14.64 -6.68
CA GLN A 102 -1.26 -14.06 -7.94
C GLN A 102 -0.17 -14.10 -9.02
N GLY A 103 1.06 -13.69 -8.70
CA GLY A 103 2.18 -13.75 -9.64
C GLY A 103 2.46 -15.17 -10.14
N ALA A 104 2.46 -16.16 -9.23
CA ALA A 104 2.64 -17.56 -9.61
C ALA A 104 1.50 -18.07 -10.52
N ARG A 105 0.25 -17.74 -10.19
CA ARG A 105 -0.93 -18.08 -11.00
C ARG A 105 -0.84 -17.48 -12.40
N ASP A 106 -0.46 -16.21 -12.50
CA ASP A 106 -0.40 -15.48 -13.77
C ASP A 106 0.71 -16.02 -14.68
N ILE A 107 1.86 -16.41 -14.10
CA ILE A 107 2.92 -17.13 -14.81
C ILE A 107 2.39 -18.46 -15.38
N VAL A 108 1.69 -19.25 -14.57
CA VAL A 108 1.13 -20.54 -15.01
C VAL A 108 0.09 -20.33 -16.13
N LEU A 109 -0.80 -19.34 -16.00
CA LEU A 109 -1.80 -19.03 -17.04
C LEU A 109 -1.14 -18.59 -18.34
N ALA A 110 -0.06 -17.78 -18.27
CA ALA A 110 0.73 -17.38 -19.42
C ALA A 110 1.37 -18.57 -20.12
N MET A 111 1.97 -19.50 -19.35
CA MET A 111 2.55 -20.74 -19.88
C MET A 111 1.52 -21.66 -20.55
N LEU A 112 0.24 -21.61 -20.10
CA LEU A 112 -0.86 -22.35 -20.70
C LEU A 112 -1.47 -21.66 -21.95
N GLY A 113 -0.85 -20.55 -22.40
CA GLY A 113 -1.28 -19.84 -23.61
C GLY A 113 -2.51 -18.94 -23.41
N HIS A 114 -2.89 -18.66 -22.16
CA HIS A 114 -3.93 -17.66 -21.87
C HIS A 114 -3.32 -16.26 -21.97
N PRO A 115 -3.71 -15.44 -22.96
CA PRO A 115 -3.11 -14.12 -23.13
C PRO A 115 -3.54 -13.20 -21.99
N LEU A 116 -2.57 -12.52 -21.42
CA LEU A 116 -2.77 -11.48 -20.39
C LEU A 116 -3.11 -10.14 -21.10
N LYS A 117 -3.95 -9.29 -20.51
CA LYS A 117 -4.34 -8.00 -21.11
C LYS A 117 -3.12 -7.10 -21.34
N SER A 118 -3.09 -6.42 -22.49
CA SER A 118 -2.11 -5.35 -22.72
C SER A 118 -2.59 -4.07 -22.00
N PRO A 119 -1.89 -3.60 -20.95
CA PRO A 119 -2.26 -2.37 -20.29
C PRO A 119 -1.94 -1.17 -21.17
N GLY A 120 -2.84 -0.17 -21.14
CA GLY A 120 -2.63 1.07 -21.87
C GLY A 120 -1.59 1.98 -21.21
N MET A 121 -1.11 3.00 -21.94
CA MET A 121 -0.22 4.06 -21.43
C MET A 121 -0.78 4.75 -20.18
N ILE A 122 -2.10 4.80 -20.03
CA ILE A 122 -2.78 5.36 -18.85
C ILE A 122 -2.43 4.57 -17.59
N ALA A 123 -2.40 3.24 -17.68
CA ALA A 123 -2.02 2.37 -16.57
C ALA A 123 -0.55 2.55 -16.16
N LEU A 124 0.36 2.70 -17.14
CA LEU A 124 1.76 3.01 -16.87
C LEU A 124 1.94 4.35 -16.17
N ALA A 125 1.28 5.40 -16.65
CA ALA A 125 1.33 6.71 -16.01
C ALA A 125 0.78 6.67 -14.58
N ALA A 126 -0.34 5.99 -14.36
CA ALA A 126 -0.92 5.82 -13.04
C ALA A 126 -0.02 5.03 -12.09
N ALA A 127 0.66 3.98 -12.57
CA ALA A 127 1.64 3.23 -11.79
C ALA A 127 2.82 4.11 -11.36
N ILE A 128 3.39 4.92 -12.27
CA ILE A 128 4.49 5.84 -11.96
C ILE A 128 4.07 6.86 -10.90
N VAL A 129 2.90 7.50 -11.06
CA VAL A 129 2.38 8.46 -10.07
C VAL A 129 2.19 7.78 -8.71
N SER A 130 1.64 6.56 -8.69
CA SER A 130 1.45 5.79 -7.46
C SER A 130 2.78 5.49 -6.76
N ILE A 131 3.80 5.06 -7.50
CA ILE A 131 5.14 4.79 -6.97
C ILE A 131 5.72 6.05 -6.31
N LEU A 132 5.68 7.18 -7.00
CA LEU A 132 6.24 8.44 -6.49
C LEU A 132 5.53 8.90 -5.20
N LEU A 133 4.20 8.84 -5.17
CA LEU A 133 3.41 9.23 -4.01
C LEU A 133 3.62 8.26 -2.83
N LYS A 134 3.65 6.95 -3.07
CA LYS A 134 3.90 5.94 -2.04
C LYS A 134 5.33 6.04 -1.47
N GLU A 135 6.35 6.25 -2.31
CA GLU A 135 7.73 6.44 -1.85
C GLU A 135 7.88 7.75 -1.05
N TRP A 136 7.22 8.82 -1.46
CA TRP A 136 7.19 10.07 -0.69
C TRP A 136 6.53 9.86 0.68
N THR A 137 5.36 9.20 0.72
CA THR A 137 4.63 8.87 1.95
C THR A 137 5.49 8.00 2.86
N TYR A 138 6.16 6.98 2.32
CA TYR A 138 7.12 6.15 3.07
C TYR A 138 8.18 6.99 3.76
N ARG A 139 8.90 7.85 3.02
CA ARG A 139 10.00 8.66 3.56
C ARG A 139 9.51 9.60 4.65
N PHE A 140 8.38 10.24 4.42
CA PHE A 140 7.78 11.16 5.37
C PHE A 140 7.35 10.43 6.66
N THR A 141 6.62 9.33 6.53
CA THR A 141 6.14 8.51 7.65
C THR A 141 7.30 7.89 8.43
N MET A 142 8.32 7.36 7.74
CA MET A 142 9.52 6.79 8.36
C MET A 142 10.30 7.81 9.18
N SER A 143 10.48 9.03 8.67
CA SER A 143 11.17 10.10 9.38
C SER A 143 10.49 10.44 10.71
N VAL A 144 9.16 10.55 10.70
CA VAL A 144 8.38 10.84 11.91
C VAL A 144 8.34 9.63 12.84
N GLY A 145 8.15 8.42 12.29
CA GLY A 145 8.16 7.18 13.08
C GLY A 145 9.44 7.00 13.88
N ARG A 146 10.59 7.23 13.25
CA ARG A 146 11.91 7.20 13.92
C ARG A 146 12.05 8.31 14.95
N SER A 147 11.69 9.54 14.63
CA SER A 147 11.79 10.67 15.57
C SER A 147 10.91 10.52 16.80
N CYS A 148 9.75 9.87 16.65
CA CYS A 148 8.79 9.59 17.72
C CYS A 148 9.02 8.22 18.38
N GLN A 149 9.97 7.42 17.91
CA GLN A 149 10.20 6.04 18.38
C GLN A 149 8.92 5.19 18.41
N SER A 150 8.07 5.32 17.37
CA SER A 150 6.81 4.57 17.24
C SER A 150 6.98 3.42 16.28
N GLN A 151 6.93 2.19 16.81
CA GLN A 151 7.05 0.98 15.99
C GLN A 151 5.85 0.81 15.07
N ALA A 152 4.65 1.20 15.50
CA ALA A 152 3.45 1.15 14.66
C ALA A 152 3.57 2.06 13.43
N VAL A 153 4.09 3.29 13.61
CA VAL A 153 4.30 4.24 12.50
C VAL A 153 5.43 3.76 11.58
N ILE A 154 6.48 3.16 12.12
CA ILE A 154 7.57 2.57 11.32
C ILE A 154 7.04 1.39 10.49
N ALA A 155 6.24 0.50 11.10
CA ALA A 155 5.60 -0.61 10.38
C ALA A 155 4.69 -0.12 9.26
N ASN A 156 3.87 0.92 9.52
CA ASN A 156 3.01 1.54 8.52
C ASN A 156 3.83 2.19 7.38
N ALA A 157 4.98 2.81 7.69
CA ALA A 157 5.89 3.30 6.65
C ALA A 157 6.38 2.15 5.74
N TRP A 158 6.80 1.03 6.31
CA TRP A 158 7.20 -0.14 5.53
C TRP A 158 6.06 -0.71 4.68
N HIS A 159 4.81 -0.62 5.15
CA HIS A 159 3.63 -0.97 4.35
C HIS A 159 3.58 -0.12 3.06
N HIS A 160 3.64 1.20 3.16
CA HIS A 160 3.66 2.09 1.99
C HIS A 160 4.81 1.77 1.01
N ARG A 161 5.99 1.39 1.54
CA ARG A 161 7.13 1.00 0.69
C ARG A 161 6.93 -0.34 0.00
N SER A 162 6.33 -1.31 0.68
CA SER A 162 5.98 -2.60 0.09
C SER A 162 5.04 -2.41 -1.11
N ASP A 163 4.04 -1.53 -0.96
CA ASP A 163 3.10 -1.20 -2.04
C ASP A 163 3.80 -0.48 -3.21
N ALA A 164 4.73 0.44 -2.90
CA ALA A 164 5.53 1.09 -3.94
C ALA A 164 6.36 0.08 -4.74
N LEU A 165 7.00 -0.89 -4.06
CA LEU A 165 7.79 -1.94 -4.71
C LEU A 165 6.92 -2.88 -5.56
N SER A 166 5.72 -3.23 -5.08
CA SER A 166 4.73 -3.97 -5.86
C SER A 166 4.36 -3.23 -7.15
N SER A 167 4.07 -1.91 -7.03
CA SER A 167 3.77 -1.07 -8.19
C SER A 167 4.95 -0.91 -9.17
N VAL A 168 6.21 -0.97 -8.69
CA VAL A 168 7.40 -1.01 -9.57
C VAL A 168 7.41 -2.29 -10.41
N GLY A 169 7.12 -3.44 -9.80
CA GLY A 169 7.00 -4.70 -10.55
C GLY A 169 5.96 -4.61 -11.67
N THR A 170 4.79 -4.07 -11.35
CA THR A 170 3.71 -3.83 -12.32
C THR A 170 4.15 -2.86 -13.43
N ALA A 171 4.79 -1.73 -13.07
CA ALA A 171 5.26 -0.75 -14.06
C ALA A 171 6.32 -1.33 -15.01
N LEU A 172 7.24 -2.16 -14.49
CA LEU A 172 8.23 -2.86 -15.32
C LEU A 172 7.59 -3.88 -16.26
N GLY A 173 6.59 -4.62 -15.79
CA GLY A 173 5.81 -5.54 -16.62
C GLY A 173 5.08 -4.81 -17.75
N ILE A 174 4.40 -3.72 -17.43
CA ILE A 174 3.70 -2.87 -18.40
C ILE A 174 4.69 -2.26 -19.41
N GLY A 175 5.78 -1.66 -18.91
CA GLY A 175 6.80 -1.04 -19.75
C GLY A 175 7.48 -2.05 -20.67
N GLY A 176 7.79 -3.25 -20.17
CA GLY A 176 8.34 -4.35 -20.95
C GLY A 176 7.38 -4.81 -22.06
N ALA A 177 6.10 -4.96 -21.75
CA ALA A 177 5.10 -5.33 -22.74
C ALA A 177 4.92 -4.28 -23.85
N ILE A 178 5.05 -2.99 -23.51
CA ILE A 178 4.96 -1.89 -24.48
C ILE A 178 6.21 -1.82 -25.37
N LEU A 179 7.42 -2.00 -24.80
CA LEU A 179 8.69 -1.81 -25.52
C LEU A 179 9.11 -3.02 -26.35
N PHE A 180 8.87 -4.22 -25.86
CA PHE A 180 9.40 -5.46 -26.45
C PHE A 180 8.31 -6.30 -27.16
N GLY A 181 7.07 -5.82 -27.16
CA GLY A 181 5.96 -6.49 -27.82
C GLY A 181 5.37 -7.65 -27.00
N THR A 182 4.49 -8.42 -27.67
CA THR A 182 3.61 -9.41 -27.00
C THR A 182 4.34 -10.58 -26.36
N GLU A 183 5.57 -10.87 -26.73
CA GLU A 183 6.37 -11.96 -26.14
C GLU A 183 6.81 -11.67 -24.69
N TRP A 184 6.98 -10.40 -24.34
CA TRP A 184 7.35 -9.96 -22.98
C TRP A 184 6.14 -9.64 -22.10
N ALA A 185 4.96 -9.70 -22.65
CA ALA A 185 3.72 -9.49 -21.90
C ALA A 185 3.44 -10.59 -20.84
N VAL A 186 4.24 -11.66 -20.82
CA VAL A 186 4.27 -12.66 -19.73
C VAL A 186 4.64 -12.04 -18.40
N LEU A 187 5.34 -10.90 -18.40
CA LEU A 187 5.70 -10.16 -17.19
C LEU A 187 4.58 -9.20 -16.72
N ASP A 188 3.49 -9.07 -17.48
CA ASP A 188 2.34 -8.25 -17.13
C ASP A 188 1.13 -9.16 -16.79
N PRO A 189 0.72 -9.22 -15.51
CA PRO A 189 -0.35 -10.11 -15.07
C PRO A 189 -1.74 -9.79 -15.61
N ASP A 190 -1.93 -8.74 -16.40
CA ASP A 190 -3.25 -8.21 -16.75
C ASP A 190 -3.68 -8.39 -18.22
N ARG A 191 -2.97 -9.18 -19.00
CA ARG A 191 -3.25 -9.36 -20.44
C ARG A 191 -4.39 -10.34 -20.71
N LYS A 192 -5.57 -9.86 -21.09
CA LYS A 192 -6.61 -10.65 -21.75
C LYS A 192 -6.68 -10.32 -23.24
N SER A 193 -6.85 -11.39 -24.04
CA SER A 193 -6.87 -11.38 -25.49
C SER A 193 -7.82 -10.37 -26.13
N VAL A 194 -7.34 -9.73 -27.19
CA VAL A 194 -8.17 -9.28 -28.30
C VAL A 194 -8.26 -10.44 -29.28
N VAL A 195 -9.43 -11.03 -29.44
CA VAL A 195 -9.90 -11.68 -30.67
C VAL A 195 -10.98 -10.79 -31.21
#